data_8a643116f60f24e57470002ef1dc1eab
#
_entry.id   8a643116f60f24e57470002ef1dc1eab
#
_cell.length_a   1.000
_cell.length_b   1.000
_cell.length_c   1.000
_cell.angle_alpha   90.00
_cell.angle_beta   90.00
_cell.angle_gamma   90.00
#
_symmetry.space_group_name_H-M   'P 1'
#
loop_
_entity.id
_entity.type
_entity.pdbx_description
1 polymer ?
#
loop_
_entity_poly.entity_id
_entity_poly.type
_entity_poly.pdbx_seq_one_letter_code
_entity_poly.pdbx_strand_id
1 'polypeptide(L)'
;MNPLDQLAPPILPPPPPFWPPAPGWWLLAALLLGAGAAFWLLRERLRAWWHRPVEPAAPPPGLDPQRQAALDELNRLPRPYQGAPAGPWLQALNGLLKRLCRAHYPDSHSHTLSGRAWLAFLDNRCPAAGLTRWMILVEGAYRADCRLDDKAIDGLQQAVETWIRKHA
;
A
#
# COMPACT_ATOMS: atom_id res chain seq x y z
N MET A 1 -79.31 0.29 31.36
CA MET A 1 -78.71 0.09 30.03
C MET A 1 -77.68 1.19 29.87
N ASN A 2 -76.43 0.79 29.76
CA ASN A 2 -75.31 1.72 29.72
C ASN A 2 -75.14 2.25 28.27
N PRO A 3 -75.16 3.56 27.97
CA PRO A 3 -75.12 4.06 26.61
C PRO A 3 -73.76 3.80 25.91
N LEU A 4 -72.77 3.28 26.64
CA LEU A 4 -71.45 2.90 26.12
C LEU A 4 -71.45 1.55 25.44
N ASP A 5 -72.47 0.68 25.61
CA ASP A 5 -72.54 -0.62 24.98
C ASP A 5 -73.00 -0.60 23.51
N GLN A 6 -73.33 0.62 23.00
CA GLN A 6 -73.76 0.85 21.63
C GLN A 6 -72.59 1.38 20.71
N LEU A 7 -71.42 1.54 21.28
CA LEU A 7 -70.29 1.97 20.48
C LEU A 7 -69.76 0.77 19.65
N ALA A 8 -69.80 0.94 18.34
CA ALA A 8 -69.23 -0.06 17.44
C ALA A 8 -67.72 -0.22 17.72
N PRO A 9 -67.19 -1.44 17.75
CA PRO A 9 -65.77 -1.67 17.97
C PRO A 9 -64.93 -0.93 16.95
N PRO A 10 -63.77 -0.34 17.32
CA PRO A 10 -62.90 0.36 16.36
C PRO A 10 -62.44 -0.60 15.30
N ILE A 11 -62.71 -0.25 14.04
CA ILE A 11 -62.20 -1.00 12.88
C ILE A 11 -60.71 -0.71 12.78
N LEU A 12 -59.87 -1.68 13.15
CA LEU A 12 -58.43 -1.61 12.95
C LEU A 12 -58.14 -1.66 11.46
N PRO A 13 -57.36 -0.69 10.92
CA PRO A 13 -56.95 -0.74 9.53
C PRO A 13 -56.12 -2.02 9.26
N PRO A 14 -56.24 -2.62 8.07
CA PRO A 14 -55.47 -3.82 7.75
C PRO A 14 -53.97 -3.50 7.83
N PRO A 15 -53.13 -4.45 8.30
CA PRO A 15 -51.70 -4.25 8.36
C PRO A 15 -51.16 -3.92 6.95
N PRO A 16 -50.22 -2.98 6.85
CA PRO A 16 -49.65 -2.57 5.56
C PRO A 16 -49.04 -3.82 4.86
N PRO A 17 -49.24 -3.99 3.55
CA PRO A 17 -48.67 -5.11 2.82
C PRO A 17 -47.13 -5.07 2.90
N PHE A 18 -46.56 -6.21 3.24
CA PHE A 18 -45.07 -6.33 3.39
C PHE A 18 -44.37 -6.30 2.03
N TRP A 19 -45.10 -6.42 0.93
CA TRP A 19 -44.58 -6.44 -0.44
C TRP A 19 -45.56 -5.79 -1.41
N PRO A 20 -45.11 -4.92 -2.35
CA PRO A 20 -43.74 -4.51 -2.65
C PRO A 20 -43.22 -3.42 -1.68
N PRO A 21 -41.87 -3.36 -1.45
CA PRO A 21 -41.30 -2.31 -0.61
C PRO A 21 -41.53 -0.92 -1.20
N ALA A 22 -41.77 0.07 -0.35
CA ALA A 22 -42.02 1.45 -0.77
C ALA A 22 -40.99 1.91 -1.81
N PRO A 23 -41.40 2.68 -2.85
CA PRO A 23 -40.52 3.05 -3.97
C PRO A 23 -39.21 3.74 -3.54
N GLY A 24 -39.17 4.36 -2.35
CA GLY A 24 -37.98 4.94 -1.75
C GLY A 24 -36.84 3.92 -1.50
N TRP A 25 -37.14 2.64 -1.22
CA TRP A 25 -36.14 1.61 -1.04
C TRP A 25 -35.39 1.28 -2.32
N TRP A 26 -36.06 1.34 -3.46
CA TRP A 26 -35.44 1.15 -4.77
C TRP A 26 -34.50 2.27 -5.13
N LEU A 27 -34.85 3.52 -4.76
CA LEU A 27 -33.97 4.68 -4.94
C LEU A 27 -32.72 4.56 -4.05
N LEU A 28 -32.89 4.14 -2.79
CA LEU A 28 -31.75 3.90 -1.89
C LEU A 28 -30.83 2.80 -2.42
N ALA A 29 -31.38 1.68 -2.87
CA ALA A 29 -30.61 0.59 -3.47
C ALA A 29 -29.84 1.05 -4.72
N ALA A 30 -30.49 1.79 -5.61
CA ALA A 30 -29.84 2.33 -6.82
C ALA A 30 -28.70 3.31 -6.46
N LEU A 31 -28.90 4.15 -5.43
CA LEU A 31 -27.89 5.10 -4.96
C LEU A 31 -26.68 4.40 -4.35
N LEU A 32 -26.90 3.36 -3.54
CA LEU A 32 -25.82 2.56 -2.95
C LEU A 32 -25.05 1.78 -4.01
N LEU A 33 -25.73 1.19 -5.00
CA LEU A 33 -25.07 0.51 -6.11
C LEU A 33 -24.28 1.49 -6.97
N GLY A 34 -24.83 2.67 -7.27
CA GLY A 34 -24.15 3.73 -7.99
C GLY A 34 -22.91 4.24 -7.25
N ALA A 35 -23.02 4.48 -5.95
CA ALA A 35 -21.89 4.91 -5.12
C ALA A 35 -20.82 3.82 -5.02
N GLY A 36 -21.19 2.55 -4.89
CA GLY A 36 -20.28 1.40 -4.90
C GLY A 36 -19.54 1.26 -6.24
N ALA A 37 -20.25 1.38 -7.35
CA ALA A 37 -19.66 1.35 -8.69
C ALA A 37 -18.73 2.54 -8.93
N ALA A 38 -19.14 3.75 -8.53
CA ALA A 38 -18.30 4.95 -8.62
C ALA A 38 -17.04 4.81 -7.78
N PHE A 39 -17.16 4.31 -6.54
CA PHE A 39 -16.02 4.04 -5.67
C PHE A 39 -15.06 3.00 -6.27
N TRP A 40 -15.60 1.93 -6.85
CA TRP A 40 -14.81 0.90 -7.50
C TRP A 40 -14.07 1.43 -8.73
N LEU A 41 -14.76 2.18 -9.60
CA LEU A 41 -14.17 2.82 -10.78
C LEU A 41 -13.12 3.89 -10.42
N LEU A 42 -13.38 4.67 -9.36
CA LEU A 42 -12.44 5.68 -8.88
C LEU A 42 -11.17 5.02 -8.30
N ARG A 43 -11.36 3.92 -7.56
CA ARG A 43 -10.27 3.11 -7.02
C ARG A 43 -9.43 2.48 -8.14
N GLU A 44 -10.07 1.98 -9.21
CA GLU A 44 -9.38 1.45 -10.39
C GLU A 44 -8.62 2.56 -11.16
N ARG A 45 -9.22 3.74 -11.32
CA ARG A 45 -8.54 4.89 -11.94
C ARG A 45 -7.37 5.41 -11.10
N LEU A 46 -7.54 5.50 -9.78
CA LEU A 46 -6.45 5.84 -8.87
C LEU A 46 -5.35 4.77 -8.90
N ARG A 47 -5.71 3.49 -8.91
CA ARG A 47 -4.74 2.40 -9.10
C ARG A 47 -4.02 2.53 -10.45
N ALA A 48 -4.74 2.73 -11.55
CA ALA A 48 -4.15 2.88 -12.87
C ALA A 48 -3.24 4.13 -12.96
N TRP A 49 -3.59 5.22 -12.25
CA TRP A 49 -2.76 6.42 -12.17
C TRP A 49 -1.50 6.19 -11.32
N TRP A 50 -1.62 5.43 -10.23
CA TRP A 50 -0.49 5.03 -9.40
C TRP A 50 0.39 3.95 -10.05
N HIS A 51 -0.18 3.17 -10.98
CA HIS A 51 0.48 2.10 -11.73
C HIS A 51 0.86 2.51 -13.16
N ARG A 52 0.86 3.81 -13.50
CA ARG A 52 1.46 4.20 -14.78
C ARG A 52 2.90 3.71 -14.78
N PRO A 53 3.26 2.70 -15.62
CA PRO A 53 4.64 2.36 -15.82
C PRO A 53 5.29 3.63 -16.37
N VAL A 54 6.19 4.23 -15.60
CA VAL A 54 7.16 5.14 -16.18
C VAL A 54 7.96 4.23 -17.10
N GLU A 55 7.74 4.39 -18.42
CA GLU A 55 8.52 3.70 -19.45
C GLU A 55 9.98 3.97 -19.13
N PRO A 56 10.78 2.92 -18.85
CA PRO A 56 12.19 3.14 -18.54
C PRO A 56 12.81 3.69 -19.82
N ALA A 57 13.28 4.93 -19.78
CA ALA A 57 14.22 5.39 -20.77
C ALA A 57 15.33 4.34 -20.88
N ALA A 58 15.58 3.82 -22.08
CA ALA A 58 16.58 2.78 -22.31
C ALA A 58 17.90 3.20 -21.65
N PRO A 59 18.47 2.37 -20.75
CA PRO A 59 19.70 2.72 -20.08
C PRO A 59 20.83 2.84 -21.12
N PRO A 60 21.63 3.90 -21.07
CA PRO A 60 22.84 3.96 -21.87
C PRO A 60 23.79 2.80 -21.49
N PRO A 61 24.60 2.28 -22.40
CA PRO A 61 25.55 1.20 -22.13
C PRO A 61 26.65 1.70 -21.18
N GLY A 62 26.54 1.33 -19.91
CA GLY A 62 27.39 1.71 -18.81
C GLY A 62 26.54 1.99 -17.58
N LEU A 63 26.88 1.37 -16.44
CA LEU A 63 26.20 1.68 -15.17
C LEU A 63 26.33 3.18 -14.91
N ASP A 64 25.22 3.87 -14.75
CA ASP A 64 25.19 5.27 -14.35
C ASP A 64 26.09 5.44 -13.13
N PRO A 65 27.01 6.43 -13.10
CA PRO A 65 27.89 6.68 -11.95
C PRO A 65 27.15 6.76 -10.62
N GLN A 66 25.92 7.29 -10.62
CA GLN A 66 25.07 7.37 -9.45
C GLN A 66 24.60 5.99 -8.98
N ARG A 67 24.25 5.10 -9.91
CA ARG A 67 23.89 3.72 -9.61
C ARG A 67 25.07 2.93 -9.04
N GLN A 68 26.25 3.12 -9.64
CA GLN A 68 27.47 2.47 -9.15
C GLN A 68 27.78 2.94 -7.72
N ALA A 69 27.73 4.23 -7.45
CA ALA A 69 27.95 4.80 -6.11
C ALA A 69 26.94 4.25 -5.08
N ALA A 70 25.68 4.07 -5.48
CA ALA A 70 24.64 3.48 -4.62
C ALA A 70 24.91 2.01 -4.30
N LEU A 71 25.39 1.22 -5.27
CA LEU A 71 25.79 -0.18 -5.05
C LEU A 71 27.01 -0.27 -4.16
N ASP A 72 27.98 0.61 -4.34
CA ASP A 72 29.18 0.68 -3.48
C ASP A 72 28.81 1.07 -2.05
N GLU A 73 27.89 2.01 -1.86
CA GLU A 73 27.36 2.36 -0.54
C GLU A 73 26.63 1.16 0.09
N LEU A 74 25.77 0.47 -0.66
CA LEU A 74 25.07 -0.72 -0.20
C LEU A 74 26.04 -1.81 0.29
N ASN A 75 27.13 -2.03 -0.46
CA ASN A 75 28.13 -3.06 -0.13
C ASN A 75 29.01 -2.69 1.07
N ARG A 76 29.15 -1.40 1.39
CA ARG A 76 29.90 -0.92 2.57
C ARG A 76 29.09 -1.02 3.86
N LEU A 77 27.75 -1.20 3.79
CA LEU A 77 26.95 -1.31 5.00
C LEU A 77 27.28 -2.60 5.76
N PRO A 78 27.61 -2.51 7.06
CA PRO A 78 27.91 -3.69 7.87
C PRO A 78 26.64 -4.52 8.05
N ARG A 79 26.70 -5.79 7.61
CA ARG A 79 25.56 -6.72 7.72
C ARG A 79 25.52 -7.31 9.12
N PRO A 80 24.34 -7.32 9.76
CA PRO A 80 24.19 -7.78 11.15
C PRO A 80 24.08 -9.31 11.25
N TYR A 81 25.10 -10.04 10.79
CA TYR A 81 25.14 -11.50 10.90
C TYR A 81 25.24 -11.99 12.34
N GLN A 82 24.98 -13.30 12.54
CA GLN A 82 25.10 -13.98 13.83
C GLN A 82 24.21 -13.39 14.92
N GLY A 83 23.03 -12.89 14.54
CA GLY A 83 22.04 -12.35 15.48
C GLY A 83 22.40 -10.96 16.04
N ALA A 84 23.29 -10.22 15.39
CA ALA A 84 23.56 -8.83 15.73
C ALA A 84 22.30 -7.95 15.53
N PRO A 85 22.19 -6.79 16.24
CA PRO A 85 21.07 -5.88 16.10
C PRO A 85 20.95 -5.37 14.66
N ALA A 86 19.80 -5.63 14.01
CA ALA A 86 19.57 -5.29 12.61
C ALA A 86 19.03 -3.85 12.42
N GLY A 87 18.55 -3.20 13.47
CA GLY A 87 17.91 -1.88 13.39
C GLY A 87 18.74 -0.82 12.64
N PRO A 88 20.00 -0.58 13.00
CA PRO A 88 20.86 0.40 12.33
C PRO A 88 21.06 0.10 10.84
N TRP A 89 21.25 -1.18 10.49
CA TRP A 89 21.40 -1.62 9.11
C TRP A 89 20.12 -1.39 8.29
N LEU A 90 18.95 -1.75 8.85
CA LEU A 90 17.64 -1.51 8.22
C LEU A 90 17.38 -0.02 8.02
N GLN A 91 17.76 0.83 8.98
CA GLN A 91 17.68 2.29 8.85
C GLN A 91 18.56 2.80 7.71
N ALA A 92 19.78 2.32 7.61
CA ALA A 92 20.72 2.69 6.55
C ALA A 92 20.19 2.29 5.16
N LEU A 93 19.67 1.05 5.01
CA LEU A 93 19.03 0.58 3.78
C LEU A 93 17.84 1.47 3.38
N ASN A 94 16.98 1.76 4.35
CA ASN A 94 15.80 2.59 4.12
C ASN A 94 16.18 4.02 3.74
N GLY A 95 17.20 4.57 4.39
CA GLY A 95 17.78 5.88 4.07
C GLY A 95 18.36 5.94 2.67
N LEU A 96 19.12 4.92 2.25
CA LEU A 96 19.67 4.80 0.90
C LEU A 96 18.54 4.78 -0.16
N LEU A 97 17.54 3.91 -0.01
CA LEU A 97 16.41 3.83 -0.92
C LEU A 97 15.63 5.15 -1.00
N LYS A 98 15.41 5.83 0.12
CA LYS A 98 14.72 7.14 0.14
C LYS A 98 15.51 8.22 -0.57
N ARG A 99 16.85 8.26 -0.41
CA ARG A 99 17.71 9.22 -1.14
C ARG A 99 17.65 8.97 -2.64
N LEU A 100 17.77 7.71 -3.07
CA LEU A 100 17.66 7.33 -4.49
C LEU A 100 16.30 7.70 -5.07
N CYS A 101 15.21 7.38 -4.39
CA CYS A 101 13.88 7.76 -4.85
C CYS A 101 13.68 9.27 -4.95
N ARG A 102 14.26 10.05 -4.03
CA ARG A 102 14.19 11.51 -4.11
C ARG A 102 14.96 12.05 -5.32
N ALA A 103 16.10 11.45 -5.65
CA ALA A 103 16.90 11.86 -6.80
C ALA A 103 16.23 11.50 -8.12
N HIS A 104 15.69 10.28 -8.24
CA HIS A 104 15.10 9.80 -9.50
C HIS A 104 13.62 10.16 -9.69
N TYR A 105 12.88 10.43 -8.61
CA TYR A 105 11.44 10.70 -8.62
C TYR A 105 11.10 11.93 -7.77
N PRO A 106 11.60 13.14 -8.10
CA PRO A 106 11.40 14.34 -7.29
C PRO A 106 9.92 14.67 -7.08
N ASP A 107 9.08 14.47 -8.10
CA ASP A 107 7.66 14.80 -8.08
C ASP A 107 6.78 13.72 -7.41
N SER A 108 7.37 12.60 -6.99
CA SER A 108 6.58 11.46 -6.49
C SER A 108 6.16 11.58 -5.02
N HIS A 109 6.62 12.61 -4.31
CA HIS A 109 6.40 12.79 -2.86
C HIS A 109 6.77 11.52 -2.04
N SER A 110 7.69 10.71 -2.56
CA SER A 110 8.11 9.43 -1.95
C SER A 110 8.62 9.57 -0.51
N HIS A 111 9.08 10.76 -0.13
CA HIS A 111 9.55 11.07 1.21
C HIS A 111 8.44 11.06 2.28
N THR A 112 7.18 11.28 1.89
CA THR A 112 6.02 11.25 2.80
C THR A 112 5.52 9.83 3.05
N LEU A 113 5.90 8.88 2.20
CA LEU A 113 5.44 7.51 2.31
C LEU A 113 6.17 6.78 3.44
N SER A 114 5.43 5.95 4.18
CA SER A 114 5.93 5.11 5.26
C SER A 114 5.26 3.73 5.26
N GLY A 115 5.83 2.80 6.01
CA GLY A 115 5.26 1.48 6.19
C GLY A 115 4.99 0.74 4.88
N ARG A 116 3.85 0.09 4.80
CA ARG A 116 3.45 -0.70 3.62
C ARG A 116 3.32 0.14 2.34
N ALA A 117 2.87 1.39 2.46
CA ALA A 117 2.72 2.28 1.30
C ALA A 117 4.08 2.60 0.66
N TRP A 118 5.13 2.74 1.47
CA TRP A 118 6.50 2.92 0.99
C TRP A 118 7.01 1.69 0.22
N LEU A 119 6.85 0.48 0.77
CA LEU A 119 7.26 -0.74 0.10
C LEU A 119 6.47 -0.99 -1.20
N ALA A 120 5.17 -0.72 -1.18
CA ALA A 120 4.34 -0.80 -2.39
C ALA A 120 4.80 0.19 -3.47
N PHE A 121 5.22 1.40 -3.08
CA PHE A 121 5.79 2.37 -4.01
C PHE A 121 7.07 1.83 -4.67
N LEU A 122 7.98 1.21 -3.90
CA LEU A 122 9.21 0.61 -4.43
C LEU A 122 8.91 -0.55 -5.39
N ASP A 123 8.00 -1.45 -5.03
CA ASP A 123 7.62 -2.59 -5.87
C ASP A 123 6.86 -2.18 -7.12
N ASN A 124 6.08 -1.11 -7.08
CA ASN A 124 5.45 -0.56 -8.28
C ASN A 124 6.48 -0.08 -9.31
N ARG A 125 7.65 0.34 -8.88
CA ARG A 125 8.76 0.71 -9.75
C ARG A 125 9.58 -0.50 -10.19
N CYS A 126 9.82 -1.44 -9.28
CA CYS A 126 10.57 -2.66 -9.55
C CYS A 126 9.88 -3.90 -8.94
N PRO A 127 8.89 -4.50 -9.62
CA PRO A 127 8.23 -5.71 -9.15
C PRO A 127 9.20 -6.89 -8.93
N ALA A 128 10.32 -6.90 -9.68
CA ALA A 128 11.33 -7.94 -9.59
C ALA A 128 12.10 -7.95 -8.25
N ALA A 129 12.14 -6.83 -7.54
CA ALA A 129 12.79 -6.74 -6.23
C ALA A 129 11.94 -7.38 -5.13
N GLY A 130 10.60 -7.31 -5.23
CA GLY A 130 9.67 -7.93 -4.29
C GLY A 130 9.82 -7.40 -2.87
N LEU A 131 10.04 -6.10 -2.71
CA LEU A 131 10.30 -5.46 -1.41
C LEU A 131 9.11 -5.47 -0.47
N THR A 132 7.87 -5.61 -0.97
CA THR A 132 6.66 -5.74 -0.12
C THR A 132 6.69 -6.97 0.79
N ARG A 133 7.45 -8.00 0.44
CA ARG A 133 7.67 -9.17 1.30
C ARG A 133 8.51 -8.85 2.54
N TRP A 134 9.27 -7.78 2.50
CA TRP A 134 10.24 -7.38 3.53
C TRP A 134 9.70 -6.27 4.42
N MET A 135 8.52 -6.49 5.04
CA MET A 135 7.94 -5.53 6.00
C MET A 135 8.92 -5.15 7.12
N ILE A 136 9.84 -6.06 7.44
CA ILE A 136 10.88 -5.85 8.44
C ILE A 136 11.79 -4.65 8.10
N LEU A 137 11.94 -4.29 6.82
CA LEU A 137 12.72 -3.14 6.37
C LEU A 137 12.18 -1.82 6.98
N VAL A 138 10.87 -1.70 7.15
CA VAL A 138 10.23 -0.50 7.70
C VAL A 138 9.89 -0.64 9.18
N GLU A 139 9.46 -1.82 9.63
CA GLU A 139 9.09 -2.06 11.03
C GLU A 139 10.30 -2.30 11.91
N GLY A 140 11.27 -3.10 11.43
CA GLY A 140 12.47 -3.47 12.18
C GLY A 140 13.44 -2.32 12.41
N ALA A 141 13.43 -1.32 11.53
CA ALA A 141 14.25 -0.12 11.66
C ALA A 141 13.98 0.68 12.96
N TYR A 142 12.78 0.52 13.54
CA TYR A 142 12.36 1.24 14.75
C TYR A 142 12.24 0.34 16.00
N ARG A 143 12.62 -0.95 15.89
CA ARG A 143 12.61 -1.88 17.02
C ARG A 143 14.02 -2.00 17.61
N ALA A 144 14.13 -1.78 18.92
CA ALA A 144 15.42 -1.85 19.64
C ALA A 144 16.08 -3.25 19.51
N ASP A 145 15.29 -4.31 19.57
CA ASP A 145 15.77 -5.72 19.57
C ASP A 145 15.43 -6.46 18.27
N CYS A 146 15.49 -5.77 17.13
CA CYS A 146 15.30 -6.42 15.84
C CYS A 146 16.52 -7.26 15.50
N ARG A 147 16.34 -8.57 15.40
CA ARG A 147 17.36 -9.54 14.95
C ARG A 147 16.83 -10.30 13.74
N LEU A 148 17.70 -10.55 12.78
CA LEU A 148 17.39 -11.28 11.56
C LEU A 148 18.30 -12.51 11.47
N ASP A 149 17.80 -13.55 10.84
CA ASP A 149 18.63 -14.67 10.42
C ASP A 149 19.49 -14.29 9.20
N ASP A 150 20.63 -14.93 9.04
CA ASP A 150 21.60 -14.61 8.00
C ASP A 150 20.98 -14.74 6.60
N LYS A 151 20.07 -15.71 6.39
CA LYS A 151 19.35 -15.90 5.13
C LYS A 151 18.41 -14.72 4.81
N ALA A 152 17.75 -14.17 5.82
CA ALA A 152 16.89 -12.99 5.65
C ALA A 152 17.73 -11.74 5.34
N ILE A 153 18.92 -11.60 5.96
CA ILE A 153 19.85 -10.51 5.67
C ILE A 153 20.28 -10.54 4.21
N ASP A 154 20.74 -11.73 3.73
CA ASP A 154 21.16 -11.91 2.34
C ASP A 154 20.01 -11.69 1.35
N GLY A 155 18.83 -12.22 1.66
CA GLY A 155 17.64 -12.03 0.81
C GLY A 155 17.20 -10.57 0.68
N LEU A 156 17.21 -9.82 1.79
CA LEU A 156 16.90 -8.40 1.77
C LEU A 156 17.98 -7.58 1.04
N GLN A 157 19.24 -7.88 1.27
CA GLN A 157 20.36 -7.27 0.55
C GLN A 157 20.22 -7.45 -0.96
N GLN A 158 19.95 -8.67 -1.41
CA GLN A 158 19.74 -9.01 -2.82
C GLN A 158 18.51 -8.30 -3.41
N ALA A 159 17.43 -8.17 -2.65
CA ALA A 159 16.24 -7.46 -3.08
C ALA A 159 16.53 -5.97 -3.32
N VAL A 160 17.24 -5.32 -2.38
CA VAL A 160 17.66 -3.91 -2.50
C VAL A 160 18.65 -3.74 -3.65
N GLU A 161 19.63 -4.63 -3.81
CA GLU A 161 20.57 -4.61 -4.93
C GLU A 161 19.85 -4.72 -6.29
N THR A 162 18.89 -5.64 -6.39
CA THR A 162 18.07 -5.80 -7.60
C THR A 162 17.30 -4.53 -7.93
N TRP A 163 16.77 -3.86 -6.91
CA TRP A 163 16.07 -2.59 -7.07
C TRP A 163 16.99 -1.51 -7.59
N ILE A 164 18.18 -1.34 -6.99
CA ILE A 164 19.17 -0.34 -7.41
C ILE A 164 19.62 -0.60 -8.85
N ARG A 165 19.95 -1.85 -9.20
CA ARG A 165 20.41 -2.21 -10.55
C ARG A 165 19.41 -1.90 -11.66
N LYS A 166 18.11 -1.93 -11.33
CA LYS A 166 17.05 -1.78 -12.34
C LYS A 166 16.43 -0.39 -12.37
N HIS A 167 16.53 0.40 -11.29
CA HIS A 167 15.74 1.61 -11.13
C HIS A 167 16.47 2.83 -10.58
N ALA A 168 17.71 2.71 -10.15
CA ALA A 168 18.52 3.86 -9.75
C ALA A 168 19.45 4.30 -10.87
#